data_e0dc1b486a7c10e54398ca3a181f006c
#
_entry.id   e0dc1b486a7c10e54398ca3a181f006c
#
_cell.length_a   1.000
_cell.length_b   1.000
_cell.length_c   1.000
_cell.angle_alpha   90.00
_cell.angle_beta   90.00
_cell.angle_gamma   90.00
#
_symmetry.space_group_name_H-M   'P 1'
#
loop_
_entity.id
_entity.type
_entity.pdbx_description
1 polymer ?
#
loop_
_entity_poly.entity_id
_entity_poly.type
_entity_poly.pdbx_seq_one_letter_code
_entity_poly.pdbx_strand_id
1 'polypeptide(L)'
;MQSWLGLRKWLSADIGLVLGATFLIGLCLLATSSGAAASGKDDKAVTAQNVDSGSFGVFMNGRRVATETFSIHQSSAGSSIVSEFKSDAGADKAEQRSEWQMSPNGDLRKYEWKEVSPGQSQAVVVPNQEFLTERFRASPQDKELEQPFMLPASSSLLDDYFFVQREVLVWKYLASSCKQDKGALQCPLKQRVQFGALNPHARSSTSVSLEFAGREKVTIRGAEVEMNRLDLKGESGTWTLWVDDQYKLQRILIQGENTEVVRD
;
A
#
# COMPACT_ATOMS: atom_id res chain seq x y z
N MET A 1 4.43 16.10 9.73
CA MET A 1 3.44 16.34 10.82
C MET A 1 2.01 16.60 10.31
N GLN A 2 1.78 16.68 8.99
CA GLN A 2 0.43 16.91 8.42
C GLN A 2 -0.32 15.65 7.96
N SER A 3 0.35 14.55 7.68
CA SER A 3 -0.29 13.34 7.14
C SER A 3 -1.22 12.61 8.13
N TRP A 4 -0.90 12.63 9.41
CA TRP A 4 -1.73 12.02 10.46
C TRP A 4 -2.89 12.90 10.95
N LEU A 5 -2.89 14.20 10.61
CA LEU A 5 -4.06 15.08 10.83
C LEU A 5 -5.27 14.66 9.98
N GLY A 6 -5.07 13.89 8.92
CA GLY A 6 -6.13 13.28 8.13
C GLY A 6 -7.04 12.38 8.98
N LEU A 7 -6.49 11.48 9.76
CA LEU A 7 -7.27 10.59 10.65
C LEU A 7 -8.04 11.36 11.74
N ARG A 8 -7.52 12.52 12.21
CA ARG A 8 -8.21 13.35 13.20
C ARG A 8 -9.33 14.23 12.62
N LYS A 9 -9.23 14.65 11.35
CA LYS A 9 -10.27 15.47 10.69
C LYS A 9 -11.55 14.71 10.36
N TRP A 10 -11.46 13.41 10.19
CA TRP A 10 -12.60 12.55 9.87
C TRP A 10 -13.57 12.32 11.06
N LEU A 11 -13.17 12.67 12.27
CA LEU A 11 -14.01 12.54 13.46
C LEU A 11 -14.93 13.75 13.73
N SER A 12 -15.00 14.74 12.82
CA SER A 12 -15.74 15.99 13.09
C SER A 12 -16.39 16.65 11.85
N ALA A 13 -16.84 15.91 10.85
CA ALA A 13 -17.57 16.48 9.71
C ALA A 13 -19.09 16.29 9.89
N ASP A 14 -19.81 17.43 10.02
CA ASP A 14 -21.26 17.52 10.19
C ASP A 14 -22.03 17.05 8.94
N ILE A 15 -23.14 16.37 9.19
CA ILE A 15 -24.05 15.74 8.23
C ILE A 15 -24.99 16.80 7.64
N GLY A 16 -24.94 16.98 6.34
CA GLY A 16 -25.98 17.67 5.54
C GLY A 16 -26.85 16.65 4.81
N LEU A 17 -28.08 16.54 5.27
CA LEU A 17 -29.14 15.65 4.72
C LEU A 17 -29.72 16.24 3.43
N VAL A 18 -29.74 15.50 2.31
CA VAL A 18 -30.64 15.79 1.17
C VAL A 18 -31.30 14.52 0.68
N LEU A 19 -32.63 14.51 0.78
CA LEU A 19 -33.57 13.53 0.22
C LEU A 19 -33.90 13.85 -1.25
N GLY A 20 -34.19 12.81 -2.04
CA GLY A 20 -34.96 12.94 -3.30
C GLY A 20 -34.69 11.84 -4.32
N ALA A 21 -35.48 10.83 -4.33
CA ALA A 21 -36.61 10.43 -5.16
C ALA A 21 -36.28 9.90 -6.59
N THR A 22 -36.51 8.59 -6.75
CA THR A 22 -37.33 7.76 -7.70
C THR A 22 -37.18 7.82 -9.22
N PHE A 23 -37.30 6.58 -9.78
CA PHE A 23 -37.84 6.08 -11.08
C PHE A 23 -36.94 6.17 -12.32
N LEU A 24 -36.80 5.11 -13.15
CA LEU A 24 -37.71 4.28 -13.93
C LEU A 24 -36.96 3.14 -14.64
N ILE A 25 -37.73 2.11 -14.91
CA ILE A 25 -37.51 0.84 -15.62
C ILE A 25 -37.31 1.04 -17.14
N GLY A 26 -36.40 0.31 -17.74
CA GLY A 26 -36.27 0.16 -19.19
C GLY A 26 -35.76 -1.22 -19.61
N LEU A 27 -36.64 -2.02 -20.15
CA LEU A 27 -36.50 -3.39 -20.69
C LEU A 27 -36.09 -3.33 -22.17
N CYS A 28 -35.33 -4.34 -22.66
CA CYS A 28 -35.17 -4.85 -24.04
C CYS A 28 -33.70 -4.82 -24.52
N LEU A 29 -33.14 -5.81 -25.18
CA LEU A 29 -33.50 -6.87 -26.11
C LEU A 29 -32.30 -7.78 -26.31
N LEU A 30 -32.54 -9.07 -26.44
CA LEU A 30 -31.60 -10.12 -26.84
C LEU A 30 -31.17 -9.95 -28.30
N ALA A 31 -29.88 -9.97 -28.58
CA ALA A 31 -29.33 -10.24 -29.90
C ALA A 31 -28.28 -11.34 -29.81
N THR A 32 -28.63 -12.52 -30.28
CA THR A 32 -27.72 -13.64 -30.52
C THR A 32 -26.91 -13.38 -31.78
N SER A 33 -25.60 -13.28 -31.68
CA SER A 33 -24.69 -13.38 -32.83
C SER A 33 -23.71 -14.52 -32.61
N SER A 34 -23.91 -15.56 -33.38
CA SER A 34 -22.94 -16.64 -33.61
C SER A 34 -21.75 -16.06 -34.38
N GLY A 35 -20.51 -16.21 -33.85
CA GLY A 35 -19.33 -15.70 -34.50
C GLY A 35 -18.09 -16.49 -34.12
N ALA A 36 -17.63 -17.34 -35.04
CA ALA A 36 -16.26 -17.76 -35.33
C ALA A 36 -15.33 -18.10 -34.15
N ALA A 37 -15.01 -19.37 -34.02
CA ALA A 37 -13.87 -19.89 -33.27
C ALA A 37 -12.56 -19.29 -33.82
N ALA A 38 -11.96 -18.36 -33.08
CA ALA A 38 -10.59 -17.97 -33.26
C ALA A 38 -9.72 -18.99 -32.53
N SER A 39 -8.81 -19.61 -33.27
CA SER A 39 -7.75 -20.50 -32.78
C SER A 39 -6.98 -19.81 -31.67
N GLY A 40 -7.21 -20.21 -30.42
CA GLY A 40 -6.46 -19.72 -29.26
C GLY A 40 -5.04 -20.26 -29.35
N LYS A 41 -4.04 -19.37 -29.41
CA LYS A 41 -2.71 -19.67 -28.93
C LYS A 41 -2.86 -20.08 -27.47
N ASP A 42 -2.26 -21.22 -27.10
CA ASP A 42 -2.09 -21.62 -25.72
C ASP A 42 -1.24 -20.57 -25.00
N ASP A 43 -1.89 -19.53 -24.48
CA ASP A 43 -1.34 -18.71 -23.41
C ASP A 43 -1.29 -19.62 -22.18
N LYS A 44 -0.11 -20.22 -21.93
CA LYS A 44 0.16 -20.88 -20.66
C LYS A 44 -0.19 -19.85 -19.58
N ALA A 45 -1.28 -20.07 -18.88
CA ALA A 45 -1.69 -19.26 -17.76
C ALA A 45 -0.50 -19.13 -16.81
N VAL A 46 0.05 -17.92 -16.67
CA VAL A 46 1.17 -17.64 -15.79
C VAL A 46 0.66 -17.82 -14.37
N THR A 47 1.01 -18.96 -13.76
CA THR A 47 0.55 -19.29 -12.42
C THR A 47 1.15 -18.28 -11.43
N ALA A 48 0.32 -17.45 -10.84
CA ALA A 48 0.73 -16.55 -9.77
C ALA A 48 0.89 -17.33 -8.47
N GLN A 49 2.03 -17.13 -7.79
CA GLN A 49 2.32 -17.73 -6.49
C GLN A 49 2.05 -16.70 -5.39
N ASN A 50 1.38 -17.12 -4.30
CA ASN A 50 1.27 -16.29 -3.10
C ASN A 50 2.65 -16.25 -2.42
N VAL A 51 3.23 -15.04 -2.32
CA VAL A 51 4.53 -14.79 -1.68
C VAL A 51 4.34 -14.45 -0.21
N ASP A 52 3.31 -13.64 0.09
CA ASP A 52 2.95 -13.28 1.45
C ASP A 52 1.48 -12.92 1.54
N SER A 53 0.90 -13.12 2.74
CA SER A 53 -0.44 -12.67 3.07
C SER A 53 -0.60 -12.59 4.59
N GLY A 54 -1.49 -11.75 5.06
CA GLY A 54 -1.74 -11.60 6.48
C GLY A 54 -2.57 -10.36 6.81
N SER A 55 -2.47 -9.95 8.06
CA SER A 55 -3.06 -8.71 8.52
C SER A 55 -2.12 -7.96 9.46
N PHE A 56 -2.31 -6.64 9.51
CA PHE A 56 -1.68 -5.73 10.45
C PHE A 56 -2.72 -5.07 11.33
N GLY A 57 -2.54 -5.14 12.65
CA GLY A 57 -3.25 -4.30 13.59
C GLY A 57 -2.57 -2.97 13.74
N VAL A 58 -3.31 -1.87 13.60
CA VAL A 58 -2.84 -0.50 13.88
C VAL A 58 -3.25 -0.12 15.29
N PHE A 59 -2.29 0.29 16.11
CA PHE A 59 -2.51 0.64 17.50
C PHE A 59 -2.13 2.10 17.75
N MET A 60 -2.99 2.82 18.43
CA MET A 60 -2.73 4.17 18.94
C MET A 60 -2.90 4.17 20.45
N ASN A 61 -1.86 4.58 21.18
CA ASN A 61 -1.85 4.53 22.66
C ASN A 61 -2.20 3.13 23.21
N GLY A 62 -1.69 2.08 22.58
CA GLY A 62 -1.91 0.68 22.96
C GLY A 62 -3.31 0.12 22.63
N ARG A 63 -4.20 0.90 22.02
CA ARG A 63 -5.53 0.46 21.60
C ARG A 63 -5.55 0.23 20.09
N ARG A 64 -6.07 -0.93 19.64
CA ARG A 64 -6.31 -1.18 18.22
C ARG A 64 -7.35 -0.18 17.69
N VAL A 65 -7.02 0.48 16.59
CA VAL A 65 -7.88 1.48 15.93
C VAL A 65 -8.20 1.11 14.49
N ALA A 66 -7.43 0.19 13.89
CA ALA A 66 -7.68 -0.28 12.53
C ALA A 66 -7.00 -1.63 12.28
N THR A 67 -7.40 -2.26 11.19
CA THR A 67 -6.79 -3.48 10.64
C THR A 67 -6.60 -3.31 9.14
N GLU A 68 -5.41 -3.65 8.66
CA GLU A 68 -5.13 -3.88 7.24
C GLU A 68 -5.03 -5.38 6.99
N THR A 69 -5.73 -5.90 5.98
CA THR A 69 -5.52 -7.25 5.45
C THR A 69 -4.90 -7.16 4.07
N PHE A 70 -3.98 -8.06 3.74
CA PHE A 70 -3.27 -7.98 2.46
C PHE A 70 -2.91 -9.36 1.90
N SER A 71 -2.64 -9.39 0.59
CA SER A 71 -2.01 -10.51 -0.11
C SER A 71 -1.07 -10.02 -1.19
N ILE A 72 0.08 -10.70 -1.34
CA ILE A 72 1.12 -10.42 -2.35
C ILE A 72 1.26 -11.66 -3.23
N HIS A 73 1.03 -11.49 -4.51
CA HIS A 73 1.19 -12.53 -5.51
C HIS A 73 2.30 -12.15 -6.48
N GLN A 74 3.09 -13.15 -6.89
CA GLN A 74 4.19 -12.99 -7.84
C GLN A 74 4.08 -14.01 -8.96
N SER A 75 4.42 -13.58 -10.17
CA SER A 75 4.52 -14.40 -11.36
C SER A 75 5.68 -13.94 -12.24
N SER A 76 5.96 -14.64 -13.32
CA SER A 76 6.95 -14.17 -14.31
C SER A 76 6.52 -12.87 -15.01
N ALA A 77 5.23 -12.51 -14.97
CA ALA A 77 4.73 -11.25 -15.52
C ALA A 77 4.89 -10.06 -14.58
N GLY A 78 5.17 -10.29 -13.30
CA GLY A 78 5.29 -9.26 -12.26
C GLY A 78 4.59 -9.64 -10.97
N SER A 79 4.35 -8.65 -10.13
CA SER A 79 3.71 -8.84 -8.82
C SER A 79 2.44 -8.02 -8.69
N SER A 80 1.49 -8.53 -7.89
CA SER A 80 0.29 -7.80 -7.48
C SER A 80 0.13 -7.84 -5.97
N ILE A 81 -0.22 -6.70 -5.38
CA ILE A 81 -0.56 -6.55 -3.97
C ILE A 81 -1.99 -6.06 -3.88
N VAL A 82 -2.80 -6.77 -3.12
CA VAL A 82 -4.17 -6.36 -2.80
C VAL A 82 -4.25 -6.11 -1.31
N SER A 83 -4.85 -4.99 -0.91
CA SER A 83 -4.96 -4.62 0.49
C SER A 83 -6.32 -4.02 0.79
N GLU A 84 -6.84 -4.31 1.99
CA GLU A 84 -8.07 -3.75 2.54
C GLU A 84 -7.76 -3.20 3.94
N PHE A 85 -8.10 -1.94 4.15
CA PHE A 85 -7.97 -1.26 5.45
C PHE A 85 -9.36 -1.00 6.02
N LYS A 86 -9.54 -1.32 7.31
CA LYS A 86 -10.77 -1.07 8.07
C LYS A 86 -10.45 -0.41 9.40
N SER A 87 -11.05 0.74 9.68
CA SER A 87 -10.96 1.33 11.01
C SER A 87 -11.95 0.67 11.97
N ASP A 88 -11.50 0.46 13.21
CA ASP A 88 -12.32 -0.14 14.29
C ASP A 88 -13.04 0.94 15.13
N ALA A 89 -12.70 2.21 14.94
CA ALA A 89 -13.14 3.30 15.79
C ALA A 89 -14.15 4.23 15.10
N GLY A 90 -15.20 4.59 15.84
CA GLY A 90 -16.15 5.65 15.48
C GLY A 90 -17.42 5.18 14.79
N ALA A 91 -18.36 6.13 14.61
CA ALA A 91 -19.62 5.91 13.89
C ALA A 91 -19.38 5.76 12.38
N ASP A 92 -18.35 6.44 11.85
CA ASP A 92 -17.98 6.44 10.44
C ASP A 92 -16.76 5.54 10.23
N LYS A 93 -17.02 4.23 10.13
CA LYS A 93 -15.97 3.24 9.91
C LYS A 93 -15.38 3.42 8.52
N ALA A 94 -14.11 3.83 8.47
CA ALA A 94 -13.39 3.91 7.21
C ALA A 94 -13.06 2.50 6.69
N GLU A 95 -13.46 2.24 5.46
CA GLU A 95 -13.05 1.07 4.70
C GLU A 95 -12.42 1.54 3.40
N GLN A 96 -11.21 1.06 3.12
CA GLN A 96 -10.46 1.41 1.91
C GLN A 96 -9.84 0.16 1.32
N ARG A 97 -9.71 0.14 -0.01
CA ARG A 97 -9.09 -0.94 -0.75
C ARG A 97 -8.04 -0.41 -1.70
N SER A 98 -6.98 -1.17 -1.86
CA SER A 98 -5.96 -0.86 -2.87
C SER A 98 -5.55 -2.10 -3.65
N GLU A 99 -5.11 -1.85 -4.89
CA GLU A 99 -4.43 -2.82 -5.74
C GLU A 99 -3.19 -2.17 -6.34
N TRP A 100 -2.04 -2.81 -6.16
CA TRP A 100 -0.76 -2.37 -6.70
C TRP A 100 -0.19 -3.44 -7.62
N GLN A 101 0.02 -3.10 -8.88
CA GLN A 101 0.62 -3.96 -9.90
C GLN A 101 2.03 -3.45 -10.23
N MET A 102 2.99 -4.37 -10.25
CA MET A 102 4.39 -4.11 -10.55
C MET A 102 4.88 -4.98 -11.71
N SER A 103 5.89 -4.47 -12.42
CA SER A 103 6.67 -5.25 -13.39
C SER A 103 7.53 -6.32 -12.69
N PRO A 104 8.13 -7.27 -13.42
CA PRO A 104 9.10 -8.20 -12.84
C PRO A 104 10.30 -7.51 -12.18
N ASN A 105 10.64 -6.30 -12.60
CA ASN A 105 11.73 -5.50 -12.03
C ASN A 105 11.29 -4.67 -10.80
N GLY A 106 10.02 -4.78 -10.37
CA GLY A 106 9.48 -4.03 -9.24
C GLY A 106 9.07 -2.59 -9.57
N ASP A 107 9.01 -2.21 -10.85
CA ASP A 107 8.50 -0.90 -11.26
C ASP A 107 6.97 -0.86 -11.21
N LEU A 108 6.41 0.29 -10.84
CA LEU A 108 4.97 0.52 -10.87
C LEU A 108 4.44 0.32 -12.30
N ARG A 109 3.39 -0.48 -12.43
CA ARG A 109 2.55 -0.57 -13.63
C ARG A 109 1.25 0.17 -13.44
N LYS A 110 0.61 -0.06 -12.30
CA LYS A 110 -0.65 0.55 -11.92
C LYS A 110 -0.81 0.47 -10.41
N TYR A 111 -1.35 1.51 -9.82
CA TYR A 111 -1.87 1.50 -8.45
C TYR A 111 -3.26 2.10 -8.46
N GLU A 112 -4.17 1.46 -7.75
CA GLU A 112 -5.52 1.96 -7.53
C GLU A 112 -5.83 1.91 -6.06
N TRP A 113 -6.49 2.94 -5.55
CA TRP A 113 -7.16 2.86 -4.28
C TRP A 113 -8.55 3.46 -4.37
N LYS A 114 -9.44 2.97 -3.54
CA LYS A 114 -10.78 3.51 -3.39
C LYS A 114 -11.25 3.43 -1.96
N GLU A 115 -11.94 4.46 -1.56
CA GLU A 115 -12.70 4.49 -0.33
C GLU A 115 -14.05 3.81 -0.56
N VAL A 116 -14.38 2.85 0.32
CA VAL A 116 -15.64 2.11 0.28
C VAL A 116 -16.63 2.76 1.24
N SER A 117 -16.14 3.27 2.37
CA SER A 117 -16.90 4.03 3.36
C SER A 117 -15.97 4.97 4.15
N PRO A 118 -16.49 6.09 4.69
CA PRO A 118 -17.84 6.64 4.50
C PRO A 118 -18.00 7.37 3.18
N GLY A 119 -16.91 7.75 2.49
CA GLY A 119 -16.91 8.41 1.19
C GLY A 119 -16.85 7.43 0.03
N GLN A 120 -16.54 7.95 -1.15
CA GLN A 120 -16.38 7.20 -2.40
C GLN A 120 -15.22 7.75 -3.23
N SER A 121 -14.23 8.34 -2.57
CA SER A 121 -13.04 8.84 -3.23
C SER A 121 -12.20 7.71 -3.80
N GLN A 122 -11.51 7.99 -4.89
CA GLN A 122 -10.65 7.01 -5.56
C GLN A 122 -9.52 7.70 -6.31
N ALA A 123 -8.43 6.98 -6.47
CA ALA A 123 -7.34 7.39 -7.35
C ALA A 123 -6.74 6.22 -8.10
N VAL A 124 -6.16 6.55 -9.25
CA VAL A 124 -5.35 5.65 -10.07
C VAL A 124 -4.01 6.32 -10.34
N VAL A 125 -2.92 5.62 -10.07
CA VAL A 125 -1.56 6.07 -10.40
C VAL A 125 -0.99 5.17 -11.48
N VAL A 126 -0.52 5.77 -12.55
CA VAL A 126 0.12 5.06 -13.67
C VAL A 126 1.40 5.76 -14.10
N PRO A 127 2.39 5.02 -14.62
CA PRO A 127 3.51 5.63 -15.33
C PRO A 127 3.03 6.34 -16.59
N ASN A 128 3.58 7.53 -16.83
CA ASN A 128 3.38 8.30 -18.05
C ASN A 128 4.74 8.84 -18.52
N GLN A 129 5.40 8.11 -19.41
CA GLN A 129 6.78 8.35 -19.82
C GLN A 129 7.74 8.33 -18.61
N GLU A 130 8.35 9.46 -18.26
CA GLU A 130 9.31 9.60 -17.15
C GLU A 130 8.65 9.99 -15.82
N PHE A 131 7.33 10.16 -15.80
CA PHE A 131 6.58 10.65 -14.66
C PHE A 131 5.60 9.59 -14.14
N LEU A 132 5.12 9.78 -12.91
CA LEU A 132 3.89 9.16 -12.44
C LEU A 132 2.76 10.16 -12.57
N THR A 133 1.61 9.69 -13.05
CA THR A 133 0.40 10.51 -13.12
C THR A 133 -0.66 9.89 -12.21
N GLU A 134 -1.19 10.70 -11.31
CA GLU A 134 -2.32 10.34 -10.47
C GLU A 134 -3.59 10.98 -11.03
N ARG A 135 -4.64 10.16 -11.18
CA ARG A 135 -6.01 10.58 -11.49
C ARG A 135 -6.87 10.34 -10.27
N PHE A 136 -7.43 11.40 -9.74
CA PHE A 136 -8.20 11.41 -8.51
C PHE A 136 -9.63 11.88 -8.73
N ARG A 137 -10.58 11.25 -8.02
CA ARG A 137 -11.98 11.72 -7.90
C ARG A 137 -12.39 11.68 -6.44
N ALA A 138 -13.00 12.76 -5.94
CA ALA A 138 -13.53 12.80 -4.58
C ALA A 138 -14.84 12.02 -4.45
N SER A 139 -15.65 11.96 -5.53
CA SER A 139 -16.82 11.10 -5.65
C SER A 139 -17.01 10.63 -7.10
N PRO A 140 -17.86 9.61 -7.39
CA PRO A 140 -18.15 9.16 -8.75
C PRO A 140 -18.74 10.23 -9.67
N GLN A 141 -19.39 11.26 -9.10
CA GLN A 141 -20.01 12.35 -9.83
C GLN A 141 -19.04 13.50 -10.11
N ASP A 142 -17.92 13.55 -9.39
CA ASP A 142 -16.97 14.64 -9.52
C ASP A 142 -16.09 14.49 -10.76
N LYS A 143 -15.61 15.64 -11.24
CA LYS A 143 -14.62 15.69 -12.31
C LYS A 143 -13.32 15.05 -11.83
N GLU A 144 -12.73 14.23 -12.70
CA GLU A 144 -11.40 13.68 -12.48
C GLU A 144 -10.35 14.80 -12.50
N LEU A 145 -9.49 14.81 -11.48
CA LEU A 145 -8.32 15.67 -11.39
C LEU A 145 -7.10 14.84 -11.76
N GLU A 146 -6.25 15.36 -12.61
CA GLU A 146 -4.99 14.73 -13.00
C GLU A 146 -3.81 15.53 -12.44
N GLN A 147 -2.86 14.85 -11.81
CA GLN A 147 -1.66 15.45 -11.24
C GLN A 147 -0.42 14.63 -11.63
N PRO A 148 0.53 15.21 -12.36
CA PRO A 148 1.83 14.58 -12.62
C PRO A 148 2.78 14.76 -11.43
N PHE A 149 3.64 13.74 -11.20
CA PHE A 149 4.72 13.75 -10.23
C PHE A 149 6.03 13.43 -10.91
N MET A 150 7.07 14.20 -10.63
CA MET A 150 8.44 14.03 -11.14
C MET A 150 9.11 12.81 -10.49
N LEU A 151 8.47 11.66 -10.62
CA LEU A 151 8.91 10.39 -10.05
C LEU A 151 8.92 9.32 -11.13
N PRO A 152 10.03 8.54 -11.27
CA PRO A 152 10.08 7.43 -12.21
C PRO A 152 9.21 6.25 -11.73
N ALA A 153 8.89 5.32 -12.63
CA ALA A 153 8.11 4.11 -12.32
C ALA A 153 8.75 3.22 -11.25
N SER A 154 10.06 3.32 -11.04
CA SER A 154 10.81 2.62 -9.99
C SER A 154 10.57 3.19 -8.58
N SER A 155 9.89 4.32 -8.45
CA SER A 155 9.54 4.91 -7.16
C SER A 155 8.64 3.98 -6.33
N SER A 156 8.64 4.21 -5.02
CA SER A 156 7.82 3.43 -4.08
C SER A 156 6.50 4.13 -3.82
N LEU A 157 5.48 3.35 -3.47
CA LEU A 157 4.25 3.89 -2.89
C LEU A 157 4.36 3.80 -1.37
N LEU A 158 4.00 4.86 -0.67
CA LEU A 158 3.98 4.90 0.80
C LEU A 158 2.71 5.62 1.26
N ASP A 159 1.61 4.94 1.09
CA ASP A 159 0.29 5.40 1.48
C ASP A 159 0.10 5.40 3.00
N ASP A 160 -0.75 6.26 3.52
CA ASP A 160 -1.02 6.38 4.96
C ASP A 160 -1.84 5.22 5.52
N TYR A 161 -2.56 4.50 4.68
CA TYR A 161 -3.48 3.42 5.09
C TYR A 161 -2.93 2.01 4.85
N PHE A 162 -1.98 1.84 3.90
CA PHE A 162 -1.53 0.51 3.48
C PHE A 162 -0.08 0.26 3.91
N PHE A 163 0.08 -0.39 5.05
CA PHE A 163 1.39 -0.63 5.68
C PHE A 163 2.21 -1.71 4.97
N VAL A 164 1.54 -2.64 4.25
CA VAL A 164 2.23 -3.64 3.40
C VAL A 164 3.19 -2.99 2.40
N GLN A 165 2.96 -1.75 2.00
CA GLN A 165 3.85 -1.03 1.10
C GLN A 165 5.24 -0.80 1.70
N ARG A 166 5.36 -0.76 3.04
CA ARG A 166 6.65 -0.67 3.75
C ARG A 166 7.41 -1.99 3.68
N GLU A 167 6.71 -3.13 3.63
CA GLU A 167 7.34 -4.43 3.38
C GLU A 167 7.94 -4.49 1.96
N VAL A 168 7.21 -4.03 0.96
CA VAL A 168 7.71 -3.95 -0.42
C VAL A 168 8.92 -3.02 -0.51
N LEU A 169 8.92 -1.90 0.22
CA LEU A 169 10.07 -0.99 0.28
C LEU A 169 11.29 -1.69 0.91
N VAL A 170 11.10 -2.48 1.98
CA VAL A 170 12.17 -3.29 2.55
C VAL A 170 12.74 -4.24 1.50
N TRP A 171 11.91 -4.96 0.76
CA TRP A 171 12.39 -5.87 -0.29
C TRP A 171 13.16 -5.15 -1.41
N LYS A 172 12.73 -3.95 -1.80
CA LYS A 172 13.49 -3.10 -2.76
C LYS A 172 14.86 -2.72 -2.18
N TYR A 173 14.93 -2.36 -0.89
CA TYR A 173 16.19 -2.08 -0.22
C TYR A 173 17.11 -3.29 -0.21
N LEU A 174 16.60 -4.46 0.17
CA LEU A 174 17.38 -5.70 0.22
C LEU A 174 17.94 -6.06 -1.17
N ALA A 175 17.12 -5.94 -2.21
CA ALA A 175 17.54 -6.21 -3.60
C ALA A 175 18.63 -5.25 -4.09
N SER A 176 18.62 -4.00 -3.62
CA SER A 176 19.57 -2.97 -4.05
C SER A 176 20.88 -2.94 -3.24
N SER A 177 20.85 -3.37 -1.97
CA SER A 177 21.94 -3.12 -1.01
C SER A 177 22.57 -4.38 -0.45
N CYS A 178 21.84 -5.50 -0.44
CA CYS A 178 22.31 -6.72 0.18
C CYS A 178 22.83 -7.71 -0.87
N LYS A 179 23.77 -8.56 -0.48
CA LYS A 179 24.34 -9.58 -1.34
C LYS A 179 23.99 -10.96 -0.81
N GLN A 180 23.67 -11.88 -1.69
CA GLN A 180 23.46 -13.26 -1.31
C GLN A 180 24.83 -13.96 -1.17
N ASP A 181 25.13 -14.47 0.03
CA ASP A 181 26.33 -15.26 0.30
C ASP A 181 25.94 -16.56 1.00
N LYS A 182 26.31 -17.70 0.42
CA LYS A 182 26.07 -19.06 0.95
C LYS A 182 24.61 -19.32 1.37
N GLY A 183 23.68 -18.75 0.65
CA GLY A 183 22.23 -18.91 0.93
C GLY A 183 21.67 -17.95 1.99
N ALA A 184 22.50 -17.09 2.60
CA ALA A 184 22.10 -16.04 3.52
C ALA A 184 22.24 -14.66 2.87
N LEU A 185 21.33 -13.76 3.17
CA LEU A 185 21.41 -12.37 2.72
C LEU A 185 22.30 -11.57 3.67
N GLN A 186 23.37 -11.01 3.13
CA GLN A 186 24.31 -10.16 3.83
C GLN A 186 24.03 -8.71 3.51
N CYS A 187 23.55 -7.97 4.51
CA CYS A 187 23.25 -6.55 4.40
C CYS A 187 24.34 -5.73 5.10
N PRO A 188 24.94 -4.75 4.43
CA PRO A 188 25.89 -3.87 5.08
C PRO A 188 25.18 -2.99 6.12
N LEU A 189 25.75 -2.95 7.32
CA LEU A 189 25.23 -2.11 8.40
C LEU A 189 25.33 -0.63 8.03
N LYS A 190 24.30 0.15 8.37
CA LYS A 190 24.25 1.61 8.22
C LYS A 190 24.40 2.11 6.77
N GLN A 191 24.28 1.23 5.79
CA GLN A 191 24.18 1.67 4.40
C GLN A 191 22.79 2.24 4.15
N ARG A 192 22.75 3.53 3.84
CA ARG A 192 21.51 4.23 3.54
C ARG A 192 21.26 4.23 2.04
N VAL A 193 20.03 3.88 1.65
CA VAL A 193 19.54 4.00 0.26
C VAL A 193 18.37 4.96 0.25
N GLN A 194 18.36 5.86 -0.74
CA GLN A 194 17.27 6.79 -0.96
C GLN A 194 16.30 6.26 -2.02
N PHE A 195 15.01 6.50 -1.78
CA PHE A 195 13.92 6.15 -2.68
C PHE A 195 13.02 7.35 -2.89
N GLY A 196 12.63 7.62 -4.12
CA GLY A 196 11.47 8.45 -4.40
C GLY A 196 10.21 7.72 -3.95
N ALA A 197 9.30 8.43 -3.30
CA ALA A 197 8.05 7.87 -2.82
C ALA A 197 6.87 8.77 -3.15
N LEU A 198 5.74 8.17 -3.51
CA LEU A 198 4.45 8.83 -3.69
C LEU A 198 3.51 8.39 -2.59
N ASN A 199 2.88 9.36 -1.91
CA ASN A 199 1.71 9.13 -1.08
C ASN A 199 0.46 9.52 -1.87
N PRO A 200 -0.31 8.53 -2.39
CA PRO A 200 -1.47 8.83 -3.24
C PRO A 200 -2.61 9.50 -2.49
N HIS A 201 -2.86 9.17 -1.21
CA HIS A 201 -3.91 9.85 -0.44
C HIS A 201 -3.57 11.30 -0.14
N ALA A 202 -2.31 11.60 0.18
CA ALA A 202 -1.85 12.97 0.38
C ALA A 202 -1.60 13.71 -0.94
N ARG A 203 -1.58 13.00 -2.09
CA ARG A 203 -1.22 13.50 -3.41
C ARG A 203 0.10 14.28 -3.38
N SER A 204 1.10 13.67 -2.76
CA SER A 204 2.40 14.29 -2.52
C SER A 204 3.53 13.31 -2.78
N SER A 205 4.63 13.83 -3.31
CA SER A 205 5.88 13.09 -3.48
C SER A 205 6.90 13.53 -2.44
N THR A 206 7.72 12.58 -2.01
CA THR A 206 8.80 12.83 -1.05
C THR A 206 9.99 11.93 -1.35
N SER A 207 11.12 12.22 -0.74
CA SER A 207 12.28 11.33 -0.70
C SER A 207 12.35 10.68 0.68
N VAL A 208 12.49 9.36 0.69
CA VAL A 208 12.70 8.60 1.92
C VAL A 208 14.01 7.85 1.85
N SER A 209 14.61 7.56 3.00
CA SER A 209 15.79 6.72 3.08
C SER A 209 15.57 5.53 3.99
N LEU A 210 16.03 4.37 3.58
CA LEU A 210 16.01 3.14 4.37
C LEU A 210 17.44 2.70 4.68
N GLU A 211 17.66 2.22 5.90
CA GLU A 211 18.97 1.82 6.43
C GLU A 211 18.81 0.56 7.27
N PHE A 212 19.63 -0.46 7.01
CA PHE A 212 19.68 -1.65 7.85
C PHE A 212 20.48 -1.34 9.13
N ALA A 213 19.83 -1.41 10.28
CA ALA A 213 20.41 -1.10 11.59
C ALA A 213 21.05 -2.31 12.29
N GLY A 214 20.72 -3.52 11.84
CA GLY A 214 21.21 -4.78 12.43
C GLY A 214 20.08 -5.64 12.99
N ARG A 215 20.45 -6.60 13.85
CA ARG A 215 19.50 -7.46 14.56
C ARG A 215 19.34 -6.97 15.98
N GLU A 216 18.15 -7.03 16.51
CA GLU A 216 17.87 -6.73 17.90
C GLU A 216 16.70 -7.55 18.43
N LYS A 217 16.64 -7.69 19.75
CA LYS A 217 15.51 -8.29 20.43
C LYS A 217 14.42 -7.25 20.60
N VAL A 218 13.22 -7.61 20.21
CA VAL A 218 12.03 -6.76 20.29
C VAL A 218 10.85 -7.56 20.85
N THR A 219 10.04 -6.93 21.67
CA THR A 219 8.82 -7.55 22.18
C THR A 219 7.71 -7.41 21.14
N ILE A 220 7.21 -8.54 20.62
CA ILE A 220 6.08 -8.61 19.73
C ILE A 220 5.02 -9.53 20.37
N ARG A 221 3.80 -9.03 20.58
CA ARG A 221 2.70 -9.78 21.24
C ARG A 221 3.11 -10.41 22.57
N GLY A 222 3.93 -9.71 23.36
CA GLY A 222 4.38 -10.18 24.68
C GLY A 222 5.52 -11.20 24.65
N ALA A 223 5.99 -11.62 23.49
CA ALA A 223 7.17 -12.49 23.33
C ALA A 223 8.38 -11.68 22.89
N GLU A 224 9.55 -11.95 23.49
CA GLU A 224 10.81 -11.41 23.03
C GLU A 224 11.33 -12.25 21.86
N VAL A 225 11.50 -11.62 20.70
CA VAL A 225 11.99 -12.26 19.47
C VAL A 225 13.12 -11.44 18.86
N GLU A 226 14.09 -12.11 18.24
CA GLU A 226 15.17 -11.45 17.51
C GLU A 226 14.73 -11.15 16.08
N MET A 227 14.80 -9.89 15.67
CA MET A 227 14.34 -9.39 14.38
C MET A 227 15.41 -8.56 13.69
N ASN A 228 15.33 -8.50 12.37
CA ASN A 228 16.11 -7.57 11.56
C ASN A 228 15.45 -6.19 11.64
N ARG A 229 16.22 -5.18 12.05
CA ARG A 229 15.76 -3.80 12.16
C ARG A 229 16.20 -2.97 10.97
N LEU A 230 15.26 -2.19 10.42
CA LEU A 230 15.53 -1.14 9.45
C LEU A 230 14.94 0.19 9.95
N ASP A 231 15.65 1.27 9.71
CA ASP A 231 15.18 2.62 10.00
C ASP A 231 14.78 3.32 8.71
N LEU A 232 13.51 3.66 8.58
CA LEU A 232 12.94 4.45 7.49
C LEU A 232 12.85 5.91 7.91
N LYS A 233 13.51 6.80 7.17
CA LYS A 233 13.53 8.24 7.45
C LYS A 233 12.96 9.01 6.27
N GLY A 234 12.04 9.93 6.57
CA GLY A 234 11.43 10.85 5.63
C GLY A 234 11.14 12.18 6.30
N GLU A 235 10.49 13.08 5.57
CA GLU A 235 10.09 14.39 6.09
C GLU A 235 9.12 14.30 7.28
N SER A 236 8.28 13.27 7.32
CA SER A 236 7.33 13.00 8.39
C SER A 236 7.96 12.39 9.64
N GLY A 237 9.27 12.14 9.66
CA GLY A 237 9.97 11.58 10.82
C GLY A 237 10.68 10.26 10.53
N THR A 238 10.94 9.52 11.61
CA THR A 238 11.62 8.22 11.56
C THR A 238 10.66 7.12 11.98
N TRP A 239 10.61 6.06 11.18
CA TRP A 239 9.87 4.84 11.44
C TRP A 239 10.86 3.70 11.62
N THR A 240 10.69 2.90 12.65
CA THR A 240 11.47 1.68 12.83
C THR A 240 10.65 0.50 12.34
N LEU A 241 11.23 -0.28 11.44
CA LEU A 241 10.63 -1.46 10.84
C LEU A 241 11.36 -2.71 11.35
N TRP A 242 10.63 -3.70 11.82
CA TRP A 242 11.19 -5.01 12.18
C TRP A 242 10.65 -6.07 11.24
N VAL A 243 11.55 -6.82 10.63
CA VAL A 243 11.23 -7.94 9.76
C VAL A 243 11.84 -9.23 10.30
N ASP A 244 11.17 -10.35 10.04
CA ASP A 244 11.67 -11.68 10.43
C ASP A 244 12.83 -12.16 9.54
N ASP A 245 13.24 -13.41 9.70
CA ASP A 245 14.31 -14.03 8.90
C ASP A 245 13.92 -14.30 7.44
N GLN A 246 12.62 -14.22 7.12
CA GLN A 246 12.11 -14.26 5.75
C GLN A 246 11.88 -12.85 5.17
N TYR A 247 12.30 -11.82 5.92
CA TYR A 247 12.12 -10.40 5.59
C TYR A 247 10.64 -9.98 5.43
N LYS A 248 9.74 -10.65 6.14
CA LYS A 248 8.34 -10.25 6.26
C LYS A 248 8.19 -9.26 7.39
N LEU A 249 7.46 -8.18 7.14
CA LEU A 249 7.24 -7.13 8.10
C LEU A 249 6.41 -7.64 9.29
N GLN A 250 6.94 -7.48 10.50
CA GLN A 250 6.33 -7.93 11.74
C GLN A 250 5.83 -6.78 12.61
N ARG A 251 6.58 -5.66 12.61
CA ARG A 251 6.23 -4.50 13.43
C ARG A 251 6.75 -3.21 12.81
N ILE A 252 5.99 -2.15 13.00
CA ILE A 252 6.39 -0.76 12.72
C ILE A 252 6.18 0.05 13.99
N LEU A 253 7.15 0.89 14.34
CA LEU A 253 7.02 1.92 15.36
C LEU A 253 7.26 3.29 14.72
N ILE A 254 6.32 4.21 14.93
CA ILE A 254 6.45 5.59 14.47
C ILE A 254 7.02 6.40 15.62
N GLN A 255 8.27 6.85 15.47
CA GLN A 255 8.97 7.57 16.54
C GLN A 255 8.30 8.93 16.82
N GLY A 256 8.11 9.23 18.11
CA GLY A 256 7.46 10.47 18.55
C GLY A 256 5.92 10.44 18.49
N GLU A 257 5.34 9.34 18.03
CA GLU A 257 3.92 9.06 18.07
C GLU A 257 3.67 7.77 18.85
N ASN A 258 2.60 7.73 19.66
CA ASN A 258 2.22 6.49 20.33
C ASN A 258 1.46 5.55 19.37
N THR A 259 2.03 5.39 18.17
CA THR A 259 1.45 4.60 17.09
C THR A 259 2.37 3.47 16.71
N GLU A 260 1.84 2.27 16.71
CA GLU A 260 2.53 1.09 16.20
C GLU A 260 1.62 0.26 15.29
N VAL A 261 2.24 -0.48 14.39
CA VAL A 261 1.57 -1.44 13.52
C VAL A 261 2.20 -2.80 13.78
N VAL A 262 1.39 -3.81 14.03
CA VAL A 262 1.86 -5.15 14.39
C VAL A 262 1.14 -6.17 13.51
N ARG A 263 1.92 -7.09 12.93
CA ARG A 263 1.37 -8.22 12.17
C ARG A 263 0.61 -9.16 13.11
N ASP A 264 -0.63 -9.57 12.72
CA ASP A 264 -1.48 -10.50 13.49
C ASP A 264 -1.03 -11.95 13.41
#